data_cadb482bb9bdd1abe4723f09c11896f9
#
_entry.id   cadb482bb9bdd1abe4723f09c11896f9
#
_cell.length_a   1.000
_cell.length_b   1.000
_cell.length_c   1.000
_cell.angle_alpha   90.00
_cell.angle_beta   90.00
_cell.angle_gamma   90.00
#
_symmetry.space_group_name_H-M   'P 1'
#
loop_
_entity.id
_entity.type
_entity.pdbx_description
1 polymer ?
#
loop_
_entity_poly.entity_id
_entity_poly.type
_entity_poly.pdbx_seq_one_letter_code
_entity_poly.pdbx_strand_id
1 'polypeptide(L)'
;DGRIMSLVRPFTDSEGGGELVIIDTDQYLEYTQPTAPNIGVLSGPAQEDATINEVLTGGGPSPGGRYGSAYPIQDGTGRLLVSWSQCRLIEVTEDFGDPDVPPFIVPCTPERLAQVVDLIPENDDDPPIIPAVGDYITAPPLYGVWMYDPRDNTQLPVVPGEEGFVYSEVVAADPRISPPTILDGSYNYQLEPTLADRGEAVLNIRNIYDFDGSMVVDAAALADPVQTLAADRPARFIRLVKAVSQPHEDLLDIDNTAFGVSQANGMREIVGYGVVEPDGSVMVKVPANTALQVSILDENGHRITPRHRGWITLRPGQELKCQGCHVQNNGLSHGRMDAFESAYAGAQTAGVEFPNTDPRWYVGDIGETMAEGRARVTCADDGCTSPEPSKNILYTDEWSADPAIASQNADNSMIYTDLTTALPTSIGCAQTWSAGCRTVINYESVIHPLWSQPRLAFDVADNPVLDPVTGLQVDNNCLGCHTPVDPANAQVRVPAGQLELQDGLSPDEPDHFHAYRELLVTDNLQEVVNGALVDAQQQVGVDIDGNPIFDVIPIASPATIAGAAASDDFFDRFEDPNDLHYNILSIAERRLIAEWLDVGAQYYNNPFDAPAN
;
A
#
# COMPACT_ATOMS: atom_id res chain seq x y z
N ASP A 1 11.46 -4.96 -33.78
CA ASP A 1 11.99 -6.05 -33.00
C ASP A 1 11.14 -6.39 -31.78
N GLY A 2 10.07 -5.62 -31.50
CA GLY A 2 9.13 -5.86 -30.39
C GLY A 2 9.45 -5.08 -29.10
N ARG A 3 10.64 -4.49 -28.99
CA ARG A 3 11.01 -3.68 -27.85
C ARG A 3 10.21 -2.38 -27.78
N ILE A 4 10.07 -1.84 -26.58
CA ILE A 4 9.32 -0.61 -26.32
C ILE A 4 10.30 0.57 -26.26
N MET A 5 10.02 1.63 -27.03
CA MET A 5 10.71 2.91 -26.87
C MET A 5 9.90 3.79 -25.92
N SER A 6 10.57 4.38 -24.95
CA SER A 6 9.97 5.25 -23.96
C SER A 6 10.76 6.54 -23.78
N LEU A 7 10.08 7.59 -23.35
CA LEU A 7 10.70 8.85 -22.94
C LEU A 7 10.73 8.91 -21.42
N VAL A 8 11.93 8.96 -20.84
CA VAL A 8 12.14 9.12 -19.41
C VAL A 8 12.30 10.61 -19.11
N ARG A 9 11.39 11.16 -18.34
CA ARG A 9 11.40 12.56 -17.88
C ARG A 9 11.72 12.64 -16.40
N PRO A 10 12.29 13.74 -15.91
CA PRO A 10 12.44 13.98 -14.48
C PRO A 10 11.06 14.04 -13.81
N PHE A 11 11.01 13.71 -12.54
CA PHE A 11 9.77 13.75 -11.76
C PHE A 11 9.26 15.20 -11.59
N THR A 12 10.19 16.13 -11.39
CA THR A 12 9.95 17.56 -11.34
C THR A 12 10.51 18.22 -12.61
N ASP A 13 9.95 19.34 -13.03
CA ASP A 13 10.37 20.06 -14.25
C ASP A 13 10.27 19.18 -15.53
N SER A 14 9.16 18.48 -15.67
CA SER A 14 8.91 17.56 -16.79
C SER A 14 8.76 18.26 -18.15
N GLU A 15 8.56 19.57 -18.16
CA GLU A 15 8.45 20.42 -19.36
C GLU A 15 9.75 20.46 -20.17
N GLY A 16 10.87 20.30 -19.48
CA GLY A 16 12.19 20.27 -20.10
C GLY A 16 12.47 19.06 -21.00
N GLY A 17 11.54 18.10 -21.15
CA GLY A 17 11.74 16.87 -21.92
C GLY A 17 12.61 15.86 -21.18
N GLY A 18 13.16 14.86 -21.89
CA GLY A 18 13.88 13.77 -21.26
C GLY A 18 14.77 12.98 -22.21
N GLU A 19 15.12 11.78 -21.75
CA GLU A 19 15.95 10.80 -22.43
C GLU A 19 15.10 9.75 -23.14
N LEU A 20 15.56 9.29 -24.32
CA LEU A 20 14.94 8.18 -25.02
C LEU A 20 15.62 6.87 -24.63
N VAL A 21 14.82 5.92 -24.18
CA VAL A 21 15.28 4.58 -23.81
C VAL A 21 14.53 3.51 -24.58
N ILE A 22 15.19 2.37 -24.76
CA ILE A 22 14.62 1.15 -25.35
C ILE A 22 14.53 0.11 -24.23
N ILE A 23 13.35 -0.48 -24.06
CA ILE A 23 13.07 -1.47 -23.02
C ILE A 23 12.72 -2.80 -23.67
N ASP A 24 13.44 -3.85 -23.30
CA ASP A 24 13.18 -5.22 -23.71
C ASP A 24 12.22 -5.90 -22.72
N THR A 25 10.94 -5.98 -23.10
CA THR A 25 9.89 -6.58 -22.28
C THR A 25 9.65 -8.06 -22.60
N ASP A 26 10.27 -8.59 -23.64
CA ASP A 26 10.11 -9.99 -24.03
C ASP A 26 11.06 -10.92 -23.26
N GLN A 27 12.26 -10.42 -22.97
CA GLN A 27 13.31 -11.20 -22.33
C GLN A 27 13.54 -10.86 -20.86
N TYR A 28 12.97 -9.74 -20.39
CA TYR A 28 13.10 -9.26 -19.02
C TYR A 28 11.73 -8.97 -18.39
N LEU A 29 11.65 -9.21 -17.09
CA LEU A 29 10.51 -8.89 -16.24
C LEU A 29 10.67 -7.55 -15.56
N GLU A 30 11.89 -7.26 -15.15
CA GLU A 30 12.31 -6.02 -14.51
C GLU A 30 13.72 -5.64 -14.99
N TYR A 31 14.22 -4.50 -14.50
CA TYR A 31 15.45 -3.88 -14.98
C TYR A 31 16.66 -4.82 -15.12
N THR A 32 16.88 -5.71 -14.17
CA THR A 32 18.01 -6.66 -14.18
C THR A 32 17.57 -8.12 -14.14
N GLN A 33 16.27 -8.37 -14.09
CA GLN A 33 15.75 -9.73 -13.99
C GLN A 33 15.23 -10.24 -15.32
N PRO A 34 15.88 -11.22 -15.93
CA PRO A 34 15.35 -11.89 -17.11
C PRO A 34 14.13 -12.75 -16.76
N THR A 35 13.34 -13.08 -17.79
CA THR A 35 12.29 -14.10 -17.70
C THR A 35 12.87 -15.46 -17.31
N ALA A 36 12.06 -16.35 -16.70
CA ALA A 36 12.51 -17.66 -16.22
C ALA A 36 13.34 -18.48 -17.25
N PRO A 37 12.99 -18.53 -18.54
CA PRO A 37 13.80 -19.23 -19.54
C PRO A 37 15.19 -18.61 -19.79
N ASN A 38 15.37 -17.35 -19.41
CA ASN A 38 16.58 -16.58 -19.67
C ASN A 38 17.47 -16.40 -18.43
N ILE A 39 17.06 -16.93 -17.27
CA ILE A 39 17.86 -16.91 -16.04
C ILE A 39 19.18 -17.66 -16.27
N GLY A 40 20.30 -17.00 -15.98
CA GLY A 40 21.65 -17.54 -16.20
C GLY A 40 22.15 -17.48 -17.66
N VAL A 41 21.29 -17.05 -18.59
CA VAL A 41 21.64 -16.86 -20.01
C VAL A 41 21.83 -15.38 -20.34
N LEU A 42 20.93 -14.54 -19.84
CA LEU A 42 20.98 -13.09 -20.02
C LEU A 42 21.39 -12.43 -18.71
N SER A 43 22.16 -11.37 -18.83
CA SER A 43 22.54 -10.49 -17.74
C SER A 43 22.64 -9.07 -18.28
N GLY A 44 22.29 -8.12 -17.45
CA GLY A 44 22.38 -6.70 -17.81
C GLY A 44 21.02 -6.03 -17.75
N PRO A 45 20.96 -4.71 -17.96
CA PRO A 45 19.69 -4.01 -17.88
C PRO A 45 18.75 -4.35 -19.05
N ALA A 46 17.45 -4.46 -18.74
CA ALA A 46 16.38 -4.52 -19.73
C ALA A 46 16.26 -3.21 -20.53
N GLN A 47 16.78 -2.13 -19.97
CA GLN A 47 16.73 -0.78 -20.53
C GLN A 47 18.10 -0.38 -21.05
N GLU A 48 18.14 0.18 -22.25
CA GLU A 48 19.31 0.78 -22.86
C GLU A 48 18.96 2.15 -23.44
N ASP A 49 19.95 3.03 -23.57
CA ASP A 49 19.78 4.35 -24.18
C ASP A 49 19.47 4.18 -25.67
N ALA A 50 18.44 4.86 -26.15
CA ALA A 50 18.07 4.85 -27.57
C ALA A 50 18.99 5.74 -28.42
N THR A 51 19.76 6.63 -27.79
CA THR A 51 20.69 7.56 -28.46
C THR A 51 22.05 7.53 -27.77
N ILE A 52 23.12 7.84 -28.54
CA ILE A 52 24.49 7.87 -28.00
C ILE A 52 24.76 9.19 -27.24
N ASN A 53 23.94 10.19 -27.44
CA ASN A 53 24.11 11.49 -26.78
C ASN A 53 23.73 11.37 -25.30
N GLU A 54 24.60 11.85 -24.43
CA GLU A 54 24.33 11.92 -23.00
C GLU A 54 23.23 12.94 -22.71
N VAL A 55 22.09 12.46 -22.26
CA VAL A 55 20.95 13.29 -21.84
C VAL A 55 20.82 13.26 -20.34
N LEU A 56 20.92 14.42 -19.71
CA LEU A 56 20.75 14.56 -18.27
C LEU A 56 19.27 14.85 -17.97
N THR A 57 18.66 13.98 -17.18
CA THR A 57 17.26 14.09 -16.74
C THR A 57 17.09 14.81 -15.39
N GLY A 58 18.19 15.18 -14.74
CA GLY A 58 18.19 16.03 -13.54
C GLY A 58 18.00 17.51 -13.87
N GLY A 59 18.02 18.36 -12.85
CA GLY A 59 18.06 19.82 -13.02
C GLY A 59 19.31 20.27 -13.78
N GLY A 60 19.23 21.43 -14.44
CA GLY A 60 20.36 22.01 -15.15
C GLY A 60 20.47 21.63 -16.62
N PRO A 61 21.52 22.09 -17.30
CA PRO A 61 21.71 21.92 -18.74
C PRO A 61 22.09 20.48 -19.11
N SER A 62 21.50 19.96 -20.17
CA SER A 62 21.83 18.63 -20.73
C SER A 62 22.69 18.78 -22.00
N PRO A 63 23.97 18.36 -21.99
CA PRO A 63 24.87 18.50 -23.15
C PRO A 63 24.34 17.83 -24.42
N GLY A 64 23.70 16.68 -24.31
CA GLY A 64 23.06 15.96 -25.44
C GLY A 64 21.74 16.57 -25.89
N GLY A 65 21.30 17.65 -25.24
CA GLY A 65 19.97 18.21 -25.43
C GLY A 65 18.91 17.39 -24.71
N ARG A 66 17.65 17.56 -25.10
CA ARG A 66 16.50 16.83 -24.54
C ARG A 66 15.51 16.46 -25.62
N TYR A 67 14.88 15.32 -25.47
CA TYR A 67 13.86 14.81 -26.38
C TYR A 67 12.46 15.09 -25.84
N GLY A 68 11.55 15.53 -26.71
CA GLY A 68 10.14 15.71 -26.41
C GLY A 68 9.29 14.50 -26.81
N SER A 69 9.62 13.91 -27.97
CA SER A 69 8.99 12.69 -28.50
C SER A 69 9.87 12.03 -29.54
N ALA A 70 9.56 10.77 -29.88
CA ALA A 70 10.26 10.04 -30.93
C ALA A 70 9.29 9.13 -31.70
N TYR A 71 9.59 8.97 -33.00
CA TYR A 71 8.89 8.07 -33.91
C TYR A 71 9.91 7.21 -34.67
N PRO A 72 9.95 5.89 -34.49
CA PRO A 72 10.81 5.00 -35.24
C PRO A 72 10.36 4.92 -36.72
N ILE A 73 11.26 5.22 -37.66
CA ILE A 73 10.97 5.09 -39.09
C ILE A 73 10.96 3.61 -39.47
N GLN A 74 9.89 3.17 -40.18
CA GLN A 74 9.68 1.77 -40.50
C GLN A 74 10.34 1.35 -41.82
N ASP A 75 11.47 1.98 -42.20
CA ASP A 75 12.22 1.72 -43.44
C ASP A 75 13.38 0.73 -43.27
N GLY A 76 13.54 0.14 -42.11
CA GLY A 76 14.61 -0.81 -41.80
C GLY A 76 15.96 -0.17 -41.49
N THR A 77 16.06 1.16 -41.47
CA THR A 77 17.32 1.87 -41.17
C THR A 77 17.57 2.07 -39.68
N GLY A 78 16.54 1.94 -38.82
CA GLY A 78 16.59 2.23 -37.38
C GLY A 78 16.63 3.72 -37.05
N ARG A 79 16.41 4.59 -38.05
CA ARG A 79 16.34 6.04 -37.82
C ARG A 79 15.10 6.42 -37.03
N LEU A 80 15.23 7.52 -36.27
CA LEU A 80 14.16 8.09 -35.51
C LEU A 80 13.83 9.50 -36.01
N LEU A 81 12.55 9.79 -36.19
CA LEU A 81 12.07 11.16 -36.25
C LEU A 81 11.83 11.63 -34.79
N VAL A 82 12.46 12.72 -34.38
CA VAL A 82 12.44 13.15 -33.00
C VAL A 82 12.04 14.60 -32.86
N SER A 83 11.31 14.92 -31.80
CA SER A 83 11.24 16.27 -31.28
C SER A 83 12.43 16.44 -30.35
N TRP A 84 13.36 17.31 -30.67
CA TRP A 84 14.60 17.47 -29.93
C TRP A 84 14.99 18.93 -29.80
N SER A 85 15.47 19.31 -28.63
CA SER A 85 16.05 20.61 -28.35
C SER A 85 17.54 20.47 -28.06
N GLN A 86 18.35 21.26 -28.74
CA GLN A 86 19.76 21.39 -28.38
C GLN A 86 19.90 21.95 -26.97
N CYS A 87 21.05 21.68 -26.36
CA CYS A 87 21.44 22.35 -25.12
C CYS A 87 21.66 23.85 -25.36
N ARG A 88 20.98 24.69 -24.59
CA ARG A 88 20.96 26.14 -24.71
C ARG A 88 21.20 26.79 -23.35
N LEU A 89 21.95 27.90 -23.34
CA LEU A 89 22.20 28.70 -22.15
C LEU A 89 21.81 30.15 -22.42
N ILE A 90 21.42 30.87 -21.38
CA ILE A 90 21.33 32.33 -21.39
C ILE A 90 22.64 32.86 -20.78
N GLU A 91 23.33 33.71 -21.48
CA GLU A 91 24.47 34.47 -20.96
C GLU A 91 23.95 35.68 -20.19
N VAL A 92 24.35 35.80 -18.92
CA VAL A 92 23.94 36.91 -18.05
C VAL A 92 24.69 38.16 -18.46
N THR A 93 23.97 39.12 -19.03
CA THR A 93 24.50 40.43 -19.47
C THR A 93 24.10 41.52 -18.49
N GLU A 94 24.57 42.77 -18.73
CA GLU A 94 24.17 43.92 -17.90
C GLU A 94 22.66 44.19 -17.97
N ASP A 95 22.02 43.82 -19.07
CA ASP A 95 20.58 44.00 -19.30
C ASP A 95 19.74 42.78 -18.91
N PHE A 96 20.35 41.78 -18.24
CA PHE A 96 19.63 40.56 -17.84
C PHE A 96 18.50 40.85 -16.85
N GLY A 97 17.29 40.43 -17.19
CA GLY A 97 16.07 40.67 -16.39
C GLY A 97 15.29 41.93 -16.83
N ASP A 98 15.80 42.69 -17.81
CA ASP A 98 14.99 43.75 -18.44
C ASP A 98 13.95 43.13 -19.37
N PRO A 99 12.64 43.33 -19.12
CA PRO A 99 11.57 42.73 -19.93
C PRO A 99 11.54 43.22 -21.39
N ASP A 100 12.17 44.37 -21.68
CA ASP A 100 12.24 44.93 -23.02
C ASP A 100 13.44 44.41 -23.82
N VAL A 101 14.36 43.67 -23.21
CA VAL A 101 15.56 43.12 -23.84
C VAL A 101 15.47 41.60 -23.91
N PRO A 102 15.44 40.99 -25.11
CA PRO A 102 15.42 39.54 -25.21
C PRO A 102 16.70 38.90 -24.64
N PRO A 103 16.59 37.71 -23.98
CA PRO A 103 17.76 37.04 -23.42
C PRO A 103 18.78 36.66 -24.48
N PHE A 104 20.05 36.80 -24.18
CA PHE A 104 21.15 36.43 -25.08
C PHE A 104 21.43 34.94 -24.98
N ILE A 105 20.91 34.17 -25.96
CA ILE A 105 20.97 32.70 -25.95
C ILE A 105 22.20 32.21 -26.71
N VAL A 106 22.93 31.30 -26.10
CA VAL A 106 24.17 30.72 -26.61
C VAL A 106 24.11 29.17 -26.55
N PRO A 107 24.83 28.47 -27.43
CA PRO A 107 24.94 27.00 -27.33
C PRO A 107 25.78 26.58 -26.15
N CYS A 108 25.54 25.41 -25.60
CA CYS A 108 26.39 24.80 -24.58
C CYS A 108 27.74 24.43 -25.17
N THR A 109 28.79 24.85 -24.47
CA THR A 109 30.17 24.36 -24.66
C THR A 109 30.72 23.92 -23.30
N PRO A 110 31.75 23.05 -23.25
CA PRO A 110 32.32 22.63 -21.98
C PRO A 110 32.73 23.81 -21.09
N GLU A 111 33.26 24.88 -21.69
CA GLU A 111 33.69 26.08 -20.98
C GLU A 111 32.51 26.84 -20.37
N ARG A 112 31.38 26.92 -21.08
CA ARG A 112 30.18 27.60 -20.59
C ARG A 112 29.46 26.77 -19.54
N LEU A 113 29.38 25.44 -19.76
CA LEU A 113 28.77 24.52 -18.80
C LEU A 113 29.46 24.57 -17.42
N ALA A 114 30.79 24.79 -17.41
CA ALA A 114 31.52 24.93 -16.16
C ALA A 114 31.24 26.25 -15.40
N GLN A 115 30.53 27.18 -16.00
CA GLN A 115 30.18 28.49 -15.43
C GLN A 115 28.65 28.67 -15.27
N VAL A 116 27.89 27.55 -15.36
CA VAL A 116 26.45 27.59 -15.15
C VAL A 116 26.14 27.73 -13.67
N VAL A 117 25.23 28.64 -13.37
CA VAL A 117 24.73 28.90 -12.02
C VAL A 117 23.29 28.35 -11.95
N ASP A 118 23.03 27.49 -10.98
CA ASP A 118 21.70 27.06 -10.65
C ASP A 118 21.02 28.16 -9.84
N LEU A 119 19.83 28.57 -10.26
CA LEU A 119 19.04 29.61 -9.58
C LEU A 119 18.20 29.07 -8.43
N ILE A 120 18.10 27.74 -8.31
CA ILE A 120 17.34 27.08 -7.23
C ILE A 120 18.26 27.00 -6.00
N PRO A 121 17.91 27.63 -4.87
CA PRO A 121 18.67 27.51 -3.64
C PRO A 121 18.63 26.07 -3.10
N GLU A 122 19.69 25.64 -2.40
CA GLU A 122 19.77 24.29 -1.83
C GLU A 122 18.73 24.05 -0.73
N ASN A 123 18.29 25.12 -0.04
CA ASN A 123 17.21 25.05 0.95
C ASN A 123 16.19 26.17 0.70
N ASP A 124 14.95 25.94 1.03
CA ASP A 124 13.85 26.90 0.84
C ASP A 124 14.04 28.22 1.63
N ASP A 125 14.82 28.18 2.71
CA ASP A 125 15.12 29.33 3.56
C ASP A 125 16.34 30.17 3.06
N ASP A 126 17.05 29.70 2.05
CA ASP A 126 18.21 30.42 1.51
C ASP A 126 17.77 31.58 0.59
N PRO A 127 18.51 32.70 0.58
CA PRO A 127 18.17 33.83 -0.28
C PRO A 127 18.28 33.43 -1.76
N PRO A 128 17.45 34.02 -2.66
CA PRO A 128 17.52 33.76 -4.09
C PRO A 128 18.93 33.99 -4.64
N ILE A 129 19.40 33.04 -5.44
CA ILE A 129 20.70 33.13 -6.11
C ILE A 129 20.60 34.16 -7.25
N ILE A 130 21.39 35.23 -7.20
CA ILE A 130 21.45 36.25 -8.23
C ILE A 130 22.70 35.99 -9.06
N PRO A 131 22.58 35.61 -10.35
CA PRO A 131 23.70 35.35 -11.19
C PRO A 131 24.47 36.67 -11.50
N ALA A 132 25.77 36.58 -11.67
CA ALA A 132 26.63 37.72 -12.02
C ALA A 132 26.75 37.87 -13.55
N VAL A 133 27.09 39.07 -14.01
CA VAL A 133 27.37 39.31 -15.43
C VAL A 133 28.55 38.42 -15.88
N GLY A 134 28.33 37.65 -16.92
CA GLY A 134 29.26 36.67 -17.45
C GLY A 134 28.98 35.23 -17.00
N ASP A 135 28.06 35.01 -16.05
CA ASP A 135 27.57 33.70 -15.70
C ASP A 135 26.63 33.16 -16.79
N TYR A 136 26.32 31.88 -16.72
CA TYR A 136 25.35 31.21 -17.59
C TYR A 136 24.25 30.56 -16.75
N ILE A 137 23.03 30.62 -17.27
CA ILE A 137 21.88 29.90 -16.70
C ILE A 137 21.23 29.02 -17.78
N THR A 138 20.52 27.97 -17.39
CA THR A 138 19.83 27.10 -18.34
C THR A 138 18.74 27.86 -19.08
N ALA A 139 18.76 27.82 -20.42
CA ALA A 139 17.69 28.39 -21.22
C ALA A 139 16.53 27.38 -21.42
N PRO A 140 15.27 27.83 -21.57
CA PRO A 140 14.18 26.97 -21.94
C PRO A 140 14.48 26.18 -23.23
N PRO A 141 14.01 24.92 -23.34
CA PRO A 141 14.25 24.10 -24.51
C PRO A 141 13.53 24.69 -25.75
N LEU A 142 14.17 24.57 -26.93
CA LEU A 142 13.61 24.97 -28.21
C LEU A 142 13.46 23.74 -29.11
N TYR A 143 12.32 23.11 -29.03
CA TYR A 143 12.04 21.88 -29.76
C TYR A 143 11.82 22.12 -31.26
N GLY A 144 12.59 21.40 -32.07
CA GLY A 144 12.39 21.26 -33.51
C GLY A 144 12.18 19.81 -33.88
N VAL A 145 11.85 19.55 -35.14
CA VAL A 145 11.76 18.19 -35.69
C VAL A 145 13.10 17.81 -36.33
N TRP A 146 13.65 16.68 -35.89
CA TRP A 146 14.97 16.21 -36.32
C TRP A 146 14.90 14.74 -36.76
N MET A 147 15.79 14.36 -37.68
CA MET A 147 16.06 12.98 -38.04
C MET A 147 17.33 12.53 -37.32
N TYR A 148 17.22 11.59 -36.38
CA TYR A 148 18.35 10.95 -35.71
C TYR A 148 18.72 9.65 -36.44
N ASP A 149 20.00 9.49 -36.79
CA ASP A 149 20.53 8.25 -37.32
C ASP A 149 21.49 7.62 -36.30
N PRO A 150 21.13 6.46 -35.69
CA PRO A 150 21.96 5.82 -34.66
C PRO A 150 23.23 5.19 -35.22
N ARG A 151 23.36 4.99 -36.56
CA ARG A 151 24.50 4.33 -37.18
C ARG A 151 25.76 5.20 -37.16
N ASP A 152 25.58 6.49 -37.25
CA ASP A 152 26.68 7.48 -37.30
C ASP A 152 26.48 8.62 -36.27
N ASN A 153 25.48 8.51 -35.41
CA ASN A 153 25.13 9.49 -34.40
C ASN A 153 24.92 10.90 -34.96
N THR A 154 24.20 10.98 -36.09
CA THR A 154 23.89 12.27 -36.71
C THR A 154 22.47 12.71 -36.44
N GLN A 155 22.29 14.02 -36.24
CA GLN A 155 20.98 14.66 -36.12
C GLN A 155 20.83 15.72 -37.21
N LEU A 156 19.91 15.51 -38.13
CA LEU A 156 19.63 16.41 -39.24
C LEU A 156 18.31 17.14 -38.98
N PRO A 157 18.27 18.48 -39.06
CA PRO A 157 17.05 19.23 -38.89
C PRO A 157 16.07 18.99 -40.05
N VAL A 158 14.83 18.64 -39.74
CA VAL A 158 13.72 18.55 -40.68
C VAL A 158 12.89 19.83 -40.62
N VAL A 159 12.54 20.27 -39.39
CA VAL A 159 11.92 21.55 -39.09
C VAL A 159 12.69 22.17 -37.92
N PRO A 160 13.46 23.23 -38.17
CA PRO A 160 14.15 23.93 -37.07
C PRO A 160 13.17 24.44 -36.02
N GLY A 161 13.61 24.46 -34.77
CA GLY A 161 12.83 25.09 -33.70
C GLY A 161 12.68 26.60 -33.94
N GLU A 162 11.58 27.17 -33.54
CA GLU A 162 11.24 28.60 -33.67
C GLU A 162 10.76 29.11 -32.31
N GLU A 163 11.29 30.25 -31.85
CA GLU A 163 10.89 30.83 -30.57
C GLU A 163 9.37 31.11 -30.54
N GLY A 164 8.75 30.74 -29.44
CA GLY A 164 7.30 30.83 -29.25
C GLY A 164 6.50 29.63 -29.79
N PHE A 165 7.18 28.62 -30.38
CA PHE A 165 6.56 27.38 -30.86
C PHE A 165 7.23 26.16 -30.25
N VAL A 166 6.44 25.12 -29.96
CA VAL A 166 6.91 23.81 -29.48
C VAL A 166 6.44 22.72 -30.44
N TYR A 167 7.36 21.98 -31.00
CA TYR A 167 7.06 20.77 -31.77
C TYR A 167 7.13 19.57 -30.83
N SER A 168 6.02 19.24 -30.17
CA SER A 168 5.98 18.26 -29.08
C SER A 168 5.83 16.81 -29.55
N GLU A 169 5.02 16.57 -30.59
CA GLU A 169 4.71 15.23 -31.09
C GLU A 169 5.14 15.09 -32.54
N VAL A 170 5.85 14.00 -32.84
CA VAL A 170 6.33 13.71 -34.20
C VAL A 170 5.81 12.36 -34.68
N VAL A 171 5.32 12.32 -35.91
CA VAL A 171 4.83 11.11 -36.58
C VAL A 171 5.22 11.17 -38.07
N ALA A 172 5.76 10.08 -38.62
CA ALA A 172 5.95 9.94 -40.06
C ALA A 172 4.76 9.21 -40.70
N ALA A 173 4.31 9.69 -41.83
CA ALA A 173 3.29 9.00 -42.65
C ALA A 173 3.97 7.92 -43.52
N ASP A 174 4.54 6.90 -42.87
CA ASP A 174 5.17 5.78 -43.55
C ASP A 174 4.30 4.50 -43.51
N PRO A 175 4.52 3.55 -44.42
CA PRO A 175 3.83 2.27 -44.36
C PRO A 175 4.18 1.51 -43.10
N ARG A 176 3.17 1.09 -42.37
CA ARG A 176 3.34 0.24 -41.17
C ARG A 176 2.89 -1.18 -41.48
N ILE A 177 3.60 -2.15 -40.91
CA ILE A 177 3.04 -3.47 -40.72
C ILE A 177 1.92 -3.30 -39.65
N SER A 178 0.70 -3.72 -40.00
CA SER A 178 -0.38 -3.75 -39.01
C SER A 178 0.11 -4.51 -37.79
N PRO A 179 0.02 -3.92 -36.61
CA PRO A 179 0.35 -4.66 -35.40
C PRO A 179 -0.56 -5.91 -35.34
N PRO A 180 -0.08 -7.02 -34.78
CA PRO A 180 -0.94 -8.19 -34.57
C PRO A 180 -2.17 -7.75 -33.78
N THR A 181 -3.34 -8.23 -34.18
CA THR A 181 -4.56 -7.99 -33.41
C THR A 181 -4.39 -8.65 -32.06
N ILE A 182 -4.28 -7.86 -31.02
CA ILE A 182 -4.29 -8.35 -29.65
C ILE A 182 -5.76 -8.62 -29.33
N LEU A 183 -6.13 -9.89 -29.32
CA LEU A 183 -7.48 -10.29 -28.88
C LEU A 183 -7.59 -10.10 -27.37
N ASP A 184 -8.74 -9.65 -26.90
CA ASP A 184 -9.04 -9.66 -25.47
C ASP A 184 -8.87 -11.09 -24.96
N GLY A 185 -8.07 -11.26 -23.89
CA GLY A 185 -7.76 -12.58 -23.33
C GLY A 185 -6.63 -13.37 -24.00
N SER A 186 -5.87 -12.79 -24.96
CA SER A 186 -4.76 -13.49 -25.62
C SER A 186 -3.44 -13.54 -24.83
N TYR A 187 -3.37 -12.91 -23.68
CA TYR A 187 -2.21 -13.01 -22.78
C TYR A 187 -2.54 -13.86 -21.56
N ASN A 188 -2.31 -15.15 -21.58
CA ASN A 188 -2.37 -16.08 -20.43
C ASN A 188 -3.55 -15.89 -19.44
N TYR A 189 -4.56 -15.10 -19.80
CA TYR A 189 -5.75 -14.85 -19.02
C TYR A 189 -6.96 -15.46 -19.71
N GLN A 190 -7.60 -16.37 -19.04
CA GLN A 190 -8.97 -16.73 -19.43
C GLN A 190 -9.87 -15.63 -18.88
N LEU A 191 -10.52 -14.88 -19.77
CA LEU A 191 -11.55 -13.93 -19.34
C LEU A 191 -12.87 -14.68 -19.21
N GLU A 192 -13.36 -14.80 -17.98
CA GLU A 192 -14.62 -15.45 -17.70
C GLU A 192 -15.76 -14.40 -17.84
N PRO A 193 -16.71 -14.59 -18.79
CA PRO A 193 -17.72 -13.58 -19.10
C PRO A 193 -18.64 -13.23 -17.93
N THR A 194 -19.03 -14.22 -17.12
CA THR A 194 -19.93 -13.99 -15.98
C THR A 194 -19.30 -13.11 -14.92
N LEU A 195 -17.99 -13.29 -14.66
CA LEU A 195 -17.23 -12.41 -13.77
C LEU A 195 -17.07 -11.02 -14.38
N ALA A 196 -16.78 -10.95 -15.69
CA ALA A 196 -16.61 -9.69 -16.40
C ALA A 196 -17.88 -8.83 -16.32
N ASP A 197 -19.04 -9.42 -16.52
CA ASP A 197 -20.34 -8.75 -16.44
C ASP A 197 -20.65 -8.20 -15.04
N ARG A 198 -20.07 -8.80 -14.01
CA ARG A 198 -20.20 -8.35 -12.61
C ARG A 198 -19.11 -7.36 -12.18
N GLY A 199 -18.15 -7.08 -13.04
CA GLY A 199 -16.97 -6.29 -12.67
C GLY A 199 -16.07 -7.00 -11.66
N GLU A 200 -15.99 -8.30 -11.73
CA GLU A 200 -15.23 -9.18 -10.84
C GLU A 200 -14.07 -9.84 -11.58
N ALA A 201 -13.08 -10.29 -10.82
CA ALA A 201 -11.93 -11.08 -11.24
C ALA A 201 -11.58 -12.10 -10.14
N VAL A 202 -10.62 -12.97 -10.39
CA VAL A 202 -10.13 -13.96 -9.43
C VAL A 202 -8.65 -13.74 -9.16
N LEU A 203 -8.30 -13.68 -7.87
CA LEU A 203 -6.93 -13.77 -7.40
C LEU A 203 -6.68 -15.22 -6.96
N ASN A 204 -5.70 -15.88 -7.60
CA ASN A 204 -5.27 -17.24 -7.31
C ASN A 204 -3.79 -17.20 -6.93
N ILE A 205 -3.48 -17.39 -5.65
CA ILE A 205 -2.11 -17.46 -5.13
C ILE A 205 -1.82 -18.92 -4.81
N ARG A 206 -0.86 -19.49 -5.52
CA ARG A 206 -0.54 -20.90 -5.42
C ARG A 206 -0.07 -21.29 -4.03
N ASN A 207 0.81 -20.50 -3.42
CA ASN A 207 1.24 -20.70 -2.03
C ASN A 207 1.83 -19.43 -1.43
N ILE A 208 1.25 -18.92 -0.33
CA ILE A 208 1.72 -17.73 0.37
C ILE A 208 3.06 -17.91 1.08
N TYR A 209 3.52 -19.14 1.28
CA TYR A 209 4.79 -19.46 1.91
C TYR A 209 5.91 -19.72 0.90
N ASP A 210 5.61 -19.64 -0.39
CA ASP A 210 6.61 -19.65 -1.46
C ASP A 210 7.10 -18.21 -1.70
N PHE A 211 8.35 -17.94 -1.33
CA PHE A 211 8.99 -16.64 -1.52
C PHE A 211 10.02 -16.75 -2.64
N ASP A 212 9.68 -16.26 -3.82
CA ASP A 212 10.55 -16.25 -5.01
C ASP A 212 11.14 -17.64 -5.33
N GLY A 213 10.31 -18.68 -5.27
CA GLY A 213 10.71 -20.07 -5.54
C GLY A 213 11.33 -20.79 -4.35
N SER A 214 11.22 -20.24 -3.15
CA SER A 214 11.74 -20.85 -1.91
C SER A 214 10.65 -20.99 -0.87
N MET A 215 10.34 -22.24 -0.48
CA MET A 215 9.38 -22.52 0.60
C MET A 215 10.00 -22.19 1.96
N VAL A 216 9.27 -21.42 2.77
CA VAL A 216 9.68 -21.08 4.15
C VAL A 216 9.06 -22.01 5.21
N VAL A 217 8.15 -22.90 4.80
CA VAL A 217 7.47 -23.90 5.62
C VAL A 217 7.38 -25.24 4.90
N ASP A 218 7.10 -26.30 5.62
CA ASP A 218 6.71 -27.59 5.05
C ASP A 218 5.21 -27.57 4.70
N ALA A 219 4.87 -27.18 3.47
CA ALA A 219 3.48 -27.09 3.02
C ALA A 219 2.76 -28.45 3.03
N ALA A 220 3.45 -29.56 2.86
CA ALA A 220 2.87 -30.89 2.92
C ALA A 220 2.47 -31.25 4.36
N ALA A 221 3.29 -30.89 5.34
CA ALA A 221 2.94 -31.05 6.75
C ALA A 221 1.79 -30.15 7.19
N LEU A 222 1.74 -28.90 6.69
CA LEU A 222 0.62 -27.97 6.95
C LEU A 222 -0.70 -28.44 6.33
N ALA A 223 -0.64 -29.07 5.15
CA ALA A 223 -1.80 -29.59 4.43
C ALA A 223 -2.41 -30.84 5.08
N ASP A 224 -1.63 -31.57 5.89
CA ASP A 224 -2.06 -32.79 6.57
C ASP A 224 -2.65 -32.48 7.97
N PRO A 225 -3.97 -32.60 8.18
CA PRO A 225 -4.60 -32.27 9.46
C PRO A 225 -4.10 -33.10 10.66
N VAL A 226 -3.50 -34.28 10.41
CA VAL A 226 -2.93 -35.13 11.46
C VAL A 226 -1.56 -34.60 11.92
N GLN A 227 -0.82 -33.96 11.02
CA GLN A 227 0.49 -33.38 11.34
C GLN A 227 0.39 -31.97 11.89
N THR A 228 -0.55 -31.17 11.39
CA THR A 228 -0.72 -29.76 11.79
C THR A 228 -2.20 -29.46 12.01
N LEU A 229 -2.57 -29.15 13.25
CA LEU A 229 -3.91 -28.69 13.57
C LEU A 229 -4.16 -27.30 12.97
N ALA A 230 -5.42 -26.94 12.75
CA ALA A 230 -5.75 -25.63 12.21
C ALA A 230 -5.24 -24.47 13.09
N ALA A 231 -5.27 -24.62 14.42
CA ALA A 231 -4.77 -23.64 15.36
C ALA A 231 -3.24 -23.42 15.27
N ASP A 232 -2.48 -24.41 14.79
CA ASP A 232 -1.03 -24.33 14.68
C ASP A 232 -0.55 -23.76 13.34
N ARG A 233 -1.46 -23.42 12.41
CA ARG A 233 -1.10 -22.85 11.12
C ARG A 233 -0.81 -21.35 11.25
N PRO A 234 0.36 -20.86 10.78
CA PRO A 234 0.78 -19.46 10.96
C PRO A 234 -0.17 -18.45 10.29
N ALA A 235 -0.68 -18.78 9.11
CA ALA A 235 -1.61 -17.94 8.35
C ALA A 235 -2.98 -18.60 8.27
N ARG A 236 -4.03 -17.81 8.44
CA ARG A 236 -5.41 -18.28 8.44
C ARG A 236 -6.28 -17.56 7.41
N PHE A 237 -5.99 -16.29 7.16
CA PHE A 237 -6.80 -15.46 6.29
C PHE A 237 -5.94 -14.58 5.40
N ILE A 238 -6.55 -14.17 4.28
CA ILE A 238 -6.08 -13.07 3.45
C ILE A 238 -7.07 -11.91 3.59
N ARG A 239 -6.55 -10.70 3.79
CA ARG A 239 -7.30 -9.44 3.72
C ARG A 239 -7.00 -8.75 2.41
N LEU A 240 -8.06 -8.39 1.69
CA LEU A 240 -8.00 -7.60 0.48
C LEU A 240 -8.27 -6.14 0.83
N VAL A 241 -7.36 -5.26 0.43
CA VAL A 241 -7.43 -3.81 0.69
C VAL A 241 -7.37 -3.07 -0.63
N LYS A 242 -8.18 -2.04 -0.81
CA LYS A 242 -8.14 -1.18 -1.99
C LYS A 242 -7.70 0.23 -1.65
N ALA A 243 -7.12 0.92 -2.63
CA ALA A 243 -6.91 2.36 -2.57
C ALA A 243 -8.25 3.10 -2.60
N VAL A 244 -8.36 4.16 -1.82
CA VAL A 244 -9.48 5.10 -1.89
C VAL A 244 -9.05 6.26 -2.79
N SER A 245 -9.81 6.48 -3.87
CA SER A 245 -9.55 7.59 -4.79
C SER A 245 -9.76 8.92 -4.09
N GLN A 246 -8.78 9.81 -4.22
CA GLN A 246 -8.89 11.19 -3.74
C GLN A 246 -9.53 12.07 -4.84
N PRO A 247 -10.42 12.99 -4.50
CA PRO A 247 -10.84 14.02 -5.45
C PRO A 247 -9.65 14.90 -5.84
N HIS A 248 -9.75 15.56 -6.98
CA HIS A 248 -8.76 16.57 -7.37
C HIS A 248 -8.85 17.76 -6.40
N GLU A 249 -7.73 18.37 -6.05
CA GLU A 249 -7.64 19.47 -5.09
C GLU A 249 -8.51 20.68 -5.46
N ASP A 250 -8.70 20.96 -6.76
CA ASP A 250 -9.61 22.00 -7.25
C ASP A 250 -11.10 21.73 -6.92
N LEU A 251 -11.46 20.48 -6.61
CA LEU A 251 -12.83 20.08 -6.26
C LEU A 251 -13.02 19.96 -4.75
N LEU A 252 -12.06 19.40 -4.07
CA LEU A 252 -12.03 19.23 -2.62
C LEU A 252 -10.57 19.13 -2.18
N ASP A 253 -10.06 20.21 -1.64
CA ASP A 253 -8.77 20.23 -0.96
C ASP A 253 -8.94 19.62 0.42
N ILE A 254 -8.27 18.49 0.66
CA ILE A 254 -8.38 17.70 1.89
C ILE A 254 -7.15 17.98 2.74
N ASP A 255 -7.36 18.45 3.95
CA ASP A 255 -6.28 18.66 4.89
C ASP A 255 -5.48 17.37 5.13
N ASN A 256 -4.17 17.51 5.29
CA ASN A 256 -3.27 16.38 5.52
C ASN A 256 -3.57 15.63 6.83
N THR A 257 -4.14 16.31 7.82
CA THR A 257 -4.57 15.72 9.10
C THR A 257 -5.62 14.64 8.90
N ALA A 258 -6.42 14.71 7.81
CA ALA A 258 -7.41 13.70 7.46
C ALA A 258 -6.82 12.29 7.27
N PHE A 259 -5.54 12.19 6.88
CA PHE A 259 -4.85 10.91 6.72
C PHE A 259 -4.34 10.31 8.03
N GLY A 260 -4.46 11.03 9.13
CA GLY A 260 -3.96 10.64 10.44
C GLY A 260 -2.47 10.93 10.64
N VAL A 261 -1.87 10.30 11.65
CA VAL A 261 -0.45 10.54 12.03
C VAL A 261 0.56 10.13 10.97
N SER A 262 0.15 9.44 9.91
CA SER A 262 1.02 9.08 8.79
C SER A 262 0.36 9.39 7.45
N GLN A 263 0.63 10.55 6.91
CA GLN A 263 0.18 11.00 5.59
C GLN A 263 0.60 10.05 4.46
N ALA A 264 1.79 9.45 4.57
CA ALA A 264 2.32 8.52 3.57
C ALA A 264 1.46 7.25 3.37
N ASN A 265 0.54 6.97 4.28
CA ASN A 265 -0.33 5.80 4.17
C ASN A 265 -1.47 5.98 3.16
N GLY A 266 -1.89 7.19 2.86
CA GLY A 266 -3.08 7.47 2.05
C GLY A 266 -4.34 6.81 2.62
N MET A 267 -5.51 7.03 2.04
CA MET A 267 -6.73 6.34 2.48
C MET A 267 -6.85 4.96 1.85
N ARG A 268 -7.16 3.96 2.68
CA ARG A 268 -7.32 2.55 2.30
C ARG A 268 -8.62 2.00 2.84
N GLU A 269 -9.23 1.10 2.09
CA GLU A 269 -10.53 0.50 2.42
C GLU A 269 -10.44 -1.03 2.32
N ILE A 270 -11.01 -1.75 3.29
CA ILE A 270 -11.04 -3.21 3.28
C ILE A 270 -12.13 -3.68 2.30
N VAL A 271 -11.72 -4.46 1.30
CA VAL A 271 -12.61 -5.09 0.32
C VAL A 271 -13.30 -6.31 0.93
N GLY A 272 -12.56 -7.14 1.64
CA GLY A 272 -13.06 -8.35 2.27
C GLY A 272 -11.94 -9.30 2.68
N TYR A 273 -12.34 -10.49 3.10
CA TYR A 273 -11.49 -11.55 3.62
C TYR A 273 -11.71 -12.84 2.86
N GLY A 274 -10.64 -13.57 2.61
CA GLY A 274 -10.66 -14.95 2.13
C GLY A 274 -9.93 -15.87 3.11
N VAL A 275 -10.15 -17.17 2.99
CA VAL A 275 -9.46 -18.18 3.78
C VAL A 275 -8.12 -18.53 3.10
N VAL A 276 -7.07 -18.69 3.89
CA VAL A 276 -5.85 -19.37 3.47
C VAL A 276 -6.04 -20.86 3.73
N GLU A 277 -5.95 -21.66 2.67
CA GLU A 277 -6.11 -23.10 2.80
C GLU A 277 -4.91 -23.74 3.52
N PRO A 278 -5.05 -24.96 4.06
CA PRO A 278 -3.98 -25.59 4.85
C PRO A 278 -2.63 -25.66 4.15
N ASP A 279 -2.59 -25.88 2.85
CA ASP A 279 -1.36 -25.91 2.06
C ASP A 279 -0.74 -24.53 1.81
N GLY A 280 -1.40 -23.45 2.23
CA GLY A 280 -0.98 -22.07 1.99
C GLY A 280 -1.52 -21.45 0.71
N SER A 281 -2.38 -22.16 -0.02
CA SER A 281 -3.01 -21.64 -1.24
C SER A 281 -4.21 -20.73 -0.94
N VAL A 282 -4.50 -19.81 -1.86
CA VAL A 282 -5.64 -18.88 -1.78
C VAL A 282 -6.26 -18.72 -3.15
N MET A 283 -7.57 -18.84 -3.23
CA MET A 283 -8.34 -18.49 -4.43
C MET A 283 -9.59 -17.72 -4.02
N VAL A 284 -9.73 -16.48 -4.49
CA VAL A 284 -10.81 -15.59 -4.04
C VAL A 284 -11.20 -14.60 -5.12
N LYS A 285 -12.49 -14.28 -5.23
CA LYS A 285 -12.98 -13.19 -6.07
C LYS A 285 -12.51 -11.84 -5.55
N VAL A 286 -12.27 -10.92 -6.48
CA VAL A 286 -11.89 -9.54 -6.19
C VAL A 286 -12.62 -8.58 -7.14
N PRO A 287 -12.85 -7.31 -6.78
CA PRO A 287 -13.35 -6.32 -7.71
C PRO A 287 -12.32 -6.07 -8.81
N ALA A 288 -12.75 -6.06 -10.05
CA ALA A 288 -11.92 -5.77 -11.20
C ALA A 288 -11.65 -4.25 -11.34
N ASN A 289 -10.61 -3.89 -12.09
CA ASN A 289 -10.18 -2.49 -12.33
C ASN A 289 -9.97 -1.68 -11.04
N THR A 290 -9.64 -2.38 -9.96
CA THR A 290 -9.43 -1.78 -8.63
C THR A 290 -7.99 -2.02 -8.21
N ALA A 291 -7.33 -0.98 -7.72
CA ALA A 291 -5.99 -1.09 -7.16
C ALA A 291 -6.06 -1.80 -5.79
N LEU A 292 -5.55 -3.02 -5.72
CA LEU A 292 -5.65 -3.92 -4.57
C LEU A 292 -4.29 -4.16 -3.93
N GLN A 293 -4.30 -4.34 -2.63
CA GLN A 293 -3.20 -4.89 -1.83
C GLN A 293 -3.70 -6.11 -1.07
N VAL A 294 -2.78 -7.03 -0.76
CA VAL A 294 -3.05 -8.22 0.03
C VAL A 294 -2.30 -8.15 1.36
N SER A 295 -2.92 -8.66 2.41
CA SER A 295 -2.32 -8.86 3.72
C SER A 295 -2.61 -10.27 4.18
N ILE A 296 -1.60 -10.95 4.69
CA ILE A 296 -1.75 -12.28 5.30
C ILE A 296 -1.97 -12.10 6.79
N LEU A 297 -2.94 -12.81 7.33
CA LEU A 297 -3.39 -12.67 8.71
C LEU A 297 -3.29 -14.00 9.46
N ASP A 298 -3.03 -13.89 10.77
CA ASP A 298 -3.11 -14.99 11.73
C ASP A 298 -4.57 -15.35 12.09
N GLU A 299 -4.74 -16.16 13.13
CA GLU A 299 -6.05 -16.58 13.65
C GLU A 299 -6.84 -15.44 14.30
N ASN A 300 -6.18 -14.41 14.81
CA ASN A 300 -6.78 -13.24 15.44
C ASN A 300 -7.16 -12.15 14.44
N GLY A 301 -6.81 -12.35 13.16
CA GLY A 301 -7.01 -11.37 12.11
C GLY A 301 -5.95 -10.25 12.10
N HIS A 302 -4.84 -10.43 12.81
CA HIS A 302 -3.71 -9.54 12.81
C HIS A 302 -2.82 -9.80 11.59
N ARG A 303 -2.29 -8.73 11.00
CA ARG A 303 -1.43 -8.83 9.84
C ARG A 303 -0.02 -9.27 10.21
N ILE A 304 0.38 -10.46 9.77
CA ILE A 304 1.69 -11.08 10.05
C ILE A 304 2.77 -10.77 9.00
N THR A 305 2.41 -10.11 7.91
CA THR A 305 3.36 -9.69 6.87
C THR A 305 3.59 -8.17 6.91
N PRO A 306 4.73 -7.67 6.40
CA PRO A 306 4.87 -6.23 6.14
C PRO A 306 3.71 -5.71 5.28
N ARG A 307 3.35 -4.42 5.46
CA ARG A 307 2.32 -3.81 4.62
C ARG A 307 2.77 -3.81 3.17
N HIS A 308 1.93 -4.34 2.29
CA HIS A 308 2.20 -4.32 0.86
C HIS A 308 2.21 -2.88 0.35
N ARG A 309 3.25 -2.47 -0.38
CA ARG A 309 3.41 -1.09 -0.87
C ARG A 309 2.93 -0.93 -2.30
N GLY A 310 3.07 -1.96 -3.14
CA GLY A 310 2.59 -1.96 -4.51
C GLY A 310 1.08 -2.24 -4.61
N TRP A 311 0.52 -1.99 -5.78
CA TRP A 311 -0.88 -2.22 -6.08
C TRP A 311 -1.00 -3.23 -7.21
N ILE A 312 -1.94 -4.18 -7.06
CA ILE A 312 -2.29 -5.17 -8.09
C ILE A 312 -3.63 -4.76 -8.67
N THR A 313 -3.77 -4.83 -9.98
CA THR A 313 -5.04 -4.56 -10.67
C THR A 313 -5.36 -5.70 -11.60
N LEU A 314 -6.59 -6.21 -11.54
CA LEU A 314 -7.09 -7.27 -12.37
C LEU A 314 -8.13 -6.73 -13.35
N ARG A 315 -8.15 -7.27 -14.57
CA ARG A 315 -9.19 -6.95 -15.57
C ARG A 315 -10.49 -7.72 -15.26
N PRO A 316 -11.65 -7.21 -15.70
CA PRO A 316 -12.91 -7.96 -15.57
C PRO A 316 -12.80 -9.36 -16.21
N GLY A 317 -13.21 -10.39 -15.44
CA GLY A 317 -13.12 -11.78 -15.88
C GLY A 317 -11.74 -12.41 -15.85
N GLN A 318 -10.70 -11.68 -15.41
CA GLN A 318 -9.35 -12.21 -15.33
C GLN A 318 -9.18 -13.13 -14.11
N GLU A 319 -8.49 -14.25 -14.30
CA GLU A 319 -7.85 -14.98 -13.22
C GLU A 319 -6.35 -14.60 -13.20
N LEU A 320 -5.91 -13.93 -12.13
CA LEU A 320 -4.50 -13.65 -11.89
C LEU A 320 -3.90 -14.77 -11.07
N LYS A 321 -3.03 -15.57 -11.69
CA LYS A 321 -2.28 -16.63 -11.02
C LYS A 321 -0.93 -16.11 -10.55
N CYS A 322 -0.66 -16.24 -9.26
CA CYS A 322 0.62 -15.93 -8.63
C CYS A 322 1.25 -17.22 -8.09
N GLN A 323 2.55 -17.42 -8.26
CA GLN A 323 3.26 -18.57 -7.67
C GLN A 323 3.30 -18.47 -6.15
N GLY A 324 3.50 -17.26 -5.63
CA GLY A 324 3.60 -17.02 -4.19
C GLY A 324 3.82 -15.55 -3.87
N CYS A 325 4.50 -15.32 -2.76
CA CYS A 325 4.96 -14.01 -2.31
C CYS A 325 6.38 -13.70 -2.83
N HIS A 326 6.90 -12.55 -2.47
CA HIS A 326 8.24 -12.10 -2.86
C HIS A 326 8.98 -11.49 -1.67
N VAL A 327 10.31 -11.53 -1.72
CA VAL A 327 11.15 -10.86 -0.72
C VAL A 327 11.30 -9.39 -1.10
N GLN A 328 11.04 -8.51 -0.15
CA GLN A 328 11.18 -7.07 -0.35
C GLN A 328 12.63 -6.71 -0.73
N ASN A 329 12.81 -5.91 -1.78
CA ASN A 329 14.09 -5.35 -2.20
C ASN A 329 15.16 -6.39 -2.64
N ASN A 330 14.78 -7.60 -3.03
CA ASN A 330 15.77 -8.57 -3.50
C ASN A 330 16.17 -8.38 -4.98
N GLY A 331 15.57 -7.43 -5.69
CA GLY A 331 15.82 -7.15 -7.11
C GLY A 331 15.25 -8.21 -8.06
N LEU A 332 14.43 -9.12 -7.57
CA LEU A 332 13.77 -10.16 -8.34
C LEU A 332 12.31 -9.77 -8.57
N SER A 333 11.74 -10.29 -9.66
CA SER A 333 10.35 -10.07 -10.00
C SER A 333 9.42 -10.80 -9.03
N HIS A 334 8.29 -10.22 -8.79
CA HIS A 334 7.40 -10.51 -7.68
C HIS A 334 6.38 -11.59 -8.02
N GLY A 335 6.65 -12.85 -7.62
CA GLY A 335 5.66 -13.92 -7.61
C GLY A 335 4.96 -14.25 -8.93
N ARG A 336 5.38 -13.65 -10.05
CA ARG A 336 4.79 -13.89 -11.37
C ARG A 336 5.13 -15.28 -11.87
N MET A 337 4.21 -15.90 -12.60
CA MET A 337 4.40 -17.26 -13.13
C MET A 337 5.56 -17.39 -14.12
N ASP A 338 5.98 -16.30 -14.73
CA ASP A 338 7.10 -16.24 -15.69
C ASP A 338 8.43 -15.81 -15.04
N ALA A 339 8.45 -15.57 -13.73
CA ALA A 339 9.65 -15.19 -12.97
C ALA A 339 10.40 -16.41 -12.44
N PHE A 340 9.69 -17.27 -11.70
CA PHE A 340 10.21 -18.50 -11.11
C PHE A 340 9.19 -19.61 -11.23
N GLU A 341 9.66 -20.85 -11.30
CA GLU A 341 8.78 -21.97 -11.04
C GLU A 341 8.40 -22.00 -9.56
N SER A 342 7.14 -22.33 -9.26
CA SER A 342 6.72 -22.50 -7.87
C SER A 342 7.48 -23.65 -7.22
N ALA A 343 7.95 -23.43 -6.00
CA ALA A 343 8.49 -24.47 -5.16
C ALA A 343 7.41 -25.44 -4.64
N TYR A 344 6.14 -25.06 -4.72
CA TYR A 344 4.99 -25.86 -4.30
C TYR A 344 4.35 -26.59 -5.48
N ALA A 345 4.50 -27.92 -5.49
CA ALA A 345 4.02 -28.76 -6.57
C ALA A 345 2.47 -28.92 -6.62
N GLY A 346 1.78 -28.70 -5.50
CA GLY A 346 0.35 -29.00 -5.37
C GLY A 346 0.09 -30.49 -5.28
N ALA A 347 -1.12 -30.92 -5.65
CA ALA A 347 -1.54 -32.32 -5.68
C ALA A 347 -0.63 -33.16 -6.58
N GLN A 348 -0.09 -34.26 -6.05
CA GLN A 348 0.91 -35.07 -6.76
C GLN A 348 0.29 -36.19 -7.59
N THR A 349 -0.81 -36.77 -7.12
CA THR A 349 -1.47 -37.89 -7.80
C THR A 349 -2.98 -37.76 -7.66
N ALA A 350 -3.73 -38.12 -8.71
CA ALA A 350 -5.18 -38.16 -8.65
C ALA A 350 -5.65 -39.23 -7.67
N GLY A 351 -6.52 -38.84 -6.71
CA GLY A 351 -7.24 -39.76 -5.82
C GLY A 351 -6.79 -39.83 -4.37
N VAL A 352 -5.61 -39.31 -3.98
CA VAL A 352 -5.15 -39.17 -2.57
C VAL A 352 -4.12 -38.03 -2.50
N GLU A 353 -4.50 -36.88 -2.95
CA GLU A 353 -3.59 -35.77 -3.18
C GLU A 353 -3.14 -35.13 -1.88
N PHE A 354 -4.06 -35.04 -0.91
CA PHE A 354 -3.81 -34.47 0.40
C PHE A 354 -4.15 -35.52 1.48
N PRO A 355 -3.17 -36.05 2.20
CA PRO A 355 -3.37 -37.09 3.22
C PRO A 355 -4.31 -36.63 4.33
N ASN A 356 -5.13 -37.56 4.85
CA ASN A 356 -6.02 -37.37 5.99
C ASN A 356 -7.07 -36.26 5.83
N THR A 357 -7.31 -35.81 4.60
CA THR A 357 -8.34 -34.84 4.29
C THR A 357 -9.70 -35.48 4.01
N ASP A 358 -10.77 -34.70 4.12
CA ASP A 358 -12.13 -35.14 3.86
C ASP A 358 -12.30 -35.63 2.41
N PRO A 359 -12.87 -36.83 2.20
CA PRO A 359 -13.13 -37.40 0.87
C PRO A 359 -13.88 -36.49 -0.12
N ARG A 360 -14.59 -35.49 0.35
CA ARG A 360 -15.25 -34.50 -0.52
C ARG A 360 -14.28 -33.79 -1.46
N TRP A 361 -13.02 -33.64 -1.03
CA TRP A 361 -12.00 -32.88 -1.74
C TRP A 361 -11.10 -33.76 -2.63
N TYR A 362 -11.44 -35.05 -2.81
CA TYR A 362 -10.58 -36.09 -3.40
C TYR A 362 -10.30 -35.98 -4.88
N VAL A 363 -10.86 -35.07 -5.59
CA VAL A 363 -10.71 -35.10 -7.06
C VAL A 363 -9.83 -33.96 -7.52
N GLY A 364 -8.59 -33.94 -7.08
CA GLY A 364 -7.58 -33.01 -7.57
C GLY A 364 -6.97 -33.48 -8.88
N ASP A 365 -6.75 -32.57 -9.78
CA ASP A 365 -5.83 -32.78 -10.90
C ASP A 365 -4.39 -32.65 -10.42
N ILE A 366 -3.45 -33.32 -11.10
CA ILE A 366 -2.02 -33.21 -10.77
C ILE A 366 -1.63 -31.74 -10.79
N GLY A 367 -1.05 -31.26 -9.71
CA GLY A 367 -0.62 -29.87 -9.54
C GLY A 367 -1.70 -28.90 -9.05
N GLU A 368 -2.93 -29.35 -8.83
CA GLU A 368 -4.01 -28.55 -8.23
C GLU A 368 -3.67 -28.21 -6.76
N THR A 369 -3.98 -26.98 -6.34
CA THR A 369 -3.83 -26.57 -4.94
C THR A 369 -5.12 -26.84 -4.16
N MET A 370 -5.07 -26.79 -2.82
CA MET A 370 -6.26 -26.97 -2.00
C MET A 370 -7.30 -25.88 -2.28
N ALA A 371 -6.88 -24.63 -2.52
CA ALA A 371 -7.79 -23.55 -2.88
C ALA A 371 -8.48 -23.77 -4.24
N GLU A 372 -7.76 -24.26 -5.24
CA GLU A 372 -8.33 -24.62 -6.55
C GLU A 372 -9.32 -25.79 -6.40
N GLY A 373 -8.96 -26.82 -5.63
CA GLY A 373 -9.83 -27.94 -5.32
C GLY A 373 -11.12 -27.52 -4.59
N ARG A 374 -11.01 -26.67 -3.57
CA ARG A 374 -12.17 -26.09 -2.88
C ARG A 374 -13.04 -25.29 -3.85
N ALA A 375 -12.45 -24.39 -4.63
CA ALA A 375 -13.21 -23.60 -5.60
C ALA A 375 -13.97 -24.48 -6.58
N ARG A 376 -13.34 -25.52 -7.13
CA ARG A 376 -13.94 -26.44 -8.09
C ARG A 376 -15.13 -27.20 -7.46
N VAL A 377 -14.98 -27.74 -6.26
CA VAL A 377 -16.03 -28.50 -5.59
C VAL A 377 -17.19 -27.59 -5.14
N THR A 378 -16.87 -26.48 -4.47
CA THR A 378 -17.89 -25.54 -3.95
C THR A 378 -18.67 -24.88 -5.08
N CYS A 379 -18.00 -24.53 -6.18
CA CYS A 379 -18.63 -23.82 -7.29
C CYS A 379 -19.31 -24.73 -8.32
N ALA A 380 -19.07 -26.04 -8.27
CA ALA A 380 -19.71 -26.98 -9.18
C ALA A 380 -21.24 -26.99 -9.03
N ASP A 381 -21.76 -26.86 -7.82
CA ASP A 381 -23.17 -26.88 -7.52
C ASP A 381 -23.84 -25.51 -7.69
N ASP A 382 -23.14 -24.44 -7.35
CA ASP A 382 -23.64 -23.06 -7.32
C ASP A 382 -23.37 -22.27 -8.61
N GLY A 383 -22.58 -22.83 -9.55
CA GLY A 383 -22.24 -22.19 -10.82
C GLY A 383 -21.31 -20.98 -10.63
N CYS A 384 -20.60 -20.88 -9.51
CA CYS A 384 -19.59 -19.88 -9.29
C CYS A 384 -18.23 -20.31 -9.86
N THR A 385 -17.30 -19.37 -10.03
CA THR A 385 -15.93 -19.63 -10.52
C THR A 385 -14.90 -19.63 -9.42
N SER A 386 -15.21 -19.04 -8.28
CA SER A 386 -14.31 -18.91 -7.12
C SER A 386 -15.10 -18.47 -5.89
N PRO A 387 -14.62 -18.79 -4.68
CA PRO A 387 -15.21 -18.32 -3.44
C PRO A 387 -15.30 -16.79 -3.38
N GLU A 388 -16.44 -16.31 -2.91
CA GLU A 388 -16.64 -14.89 -2.64
C GLU A 388 -15.89 -14.49 -1.36
N PRO A 389 -15.26 -13.30 -1.32
CA PRO A 389 -14.75 -12.79 -0.06
C PRO A 389 -15.89 -12.47 0.89
N SER A 390 -15.62 -12.45 2.18
CA SER A 390 -16.57 -12.04 3.21
C SER A 390 -16.14 -10.70 3.82
N LYS A 391 -17.09 -9.89 4.28
CA LYS A 391 -16.80 -8.77 5.18
C LYS A 391 -16.49 -9.25 6.61
N ASN A 392 -16.90 -10.45 6.95
CA ASN A 392 -16.61 -11.09 8.22
C ASN A 392 -15.41 -12.04 8.11
N ILE A 393 -14.68 -12.22 9.20
CA ILE A 393 -13.62 -13.21 9.30
C ILE A 393 -14.26 -14.49 9.82
N LEU A 394 -14.41 -15.47 8.94
CA LEU A 394 -15.05 -16.74 9.23
C LEU A 394 -14.14 -17.89 8.82
N TYR A 395 -13.97 -18.86 9.70
CA TYR A 395 -13.24 -20.08 9.43
C TYR A 395 -13.90 -21.27 10.12
N THR A 396 -14.04 -22.35 9.37
CA THR A 396 -14.39 -23.68 9.89
C THR A 396 -13.44 -24.70 9.27
N ASP A 397 -12.89 -25.61 10.08
CA ASP A 397 -12.03 -26.66 9.54
C ASP A 397 -12.85 -27.72 8.80
N GLU A 398 -12.94 -27.58 7.49
CA GLU A 398 -13.61 -28.51 6.61
C GLU A 398 -12.68 -29.55 5.96
N TRP A 399 -11.38 -29.42 6.18
CA TRP A 399 -10.41 -30.30 5.56
C TRP A 399 -10.12 -31.59 6.33
N SER A 400 -10.30 -31.62 7.64
CA SER A 400 -10.02 -32.79 8.45
C SER A 400 -11.03 -33.92 8.20
N ALA A 401 -10.55 -35.11 7.79
CA ALA A 401 -11.38 -36.31 7.62
C ALA A 401 -11.88 -36.87 8.96
N ASP A 402 -11.08 -36.71 10.03
CA ASP A 402 -11.40 -37.20 11.37
C ASP A 402 -12.21 -36.13 12.15
N PRO A 403 -13.47 -36.38 12.49
CA PRO A 403 -14.26 -35.45 13.30
C PRO A 403 -13.64 -35.11 14.66
N ALA A 404 -12.83 -36.02 15.22
CA ALA A 404 -12.15 -35.75 16.50
C ALA A 404 -11.02 -34.75 16.36
N ILE A 405 -10.37 -34.68 15.21
CA ILE A 405 -9.37 -33.66 14.87
C ILE A 405 -10.09 -32.35 14.54
N ALA A 406 -11.07 -32.37 13.66
CA ALA A 406 -11.86 -31.20 13.28
C ALA A 406 -12.46 -30.47 14.51
N SER A 407 -12.93 -31.25 15.51
CA SER A 407 -13.51 -30.69 16.74
C SER A 407 -12.49 -30.07 17.70
N GLN A 408 -11.19 -30.26 17.49
CA GLN A 408 -10.13 -29.64 18.29
C GLN A 408 -9.78 -28.23 17.79
N ASN A 409 -10.19 -27.89 16.57
CA ASN A 409 -9.97 -26.57 16.02
C ASN A 409 -11.17 -25.70 16.33
N ALA A 410 -10.97 -24.63 17.07
CA ALA A 410 -12.01 -23.65 17.27
C ALA A 410 -12.33 -22.95 15.94
N ASP A 411 -13.61 -22.85 15.64
CA ASP A 411 -14.07 -22.00 14.54
C ASP A 411 -13.77 -20.54 14.88
N ASN A 412 -13.24 -19.79 13.91
CA ASN A 412 -13.14 -18.35 14.05
C ASN A 412 -14.42 -17.70 13.55
N SER A 413 -14.98 -16.81 14.35
CA SER A 413 -16.17 -16.05 14.00
C SER A 413 -16.03 -14.63 14.54
N MET A 414 -15.54 -13.73 13.68
CA MET A 414 -15.40 -12.32 13.97
C MET A 414 -16.33 -11.54 13.06
N ILE A 415 -17.51 -11.21 13.56
CA ILE A 415 -18.65 -10.71 12.78
C ILE A 415 -18.92 -9.25 13.12
N TYR A 416 -19.07 -8.39 12.12
CA TYR A 416 -19.36 -6.97 12.36
C TYR A 416 -20.72 -6.73 13.05
N THR A 417 -21.70 -7.61 12.85
CA THR A 417 -23.00 -7.48 13.51
C THR A 417 -22.97 -7.73 15.01
N ASP A 418 -21.84 -8.22 15.54
CA ASP A 418 -21.61 -8.37 16.99
C ASP A 418 -21.11 -7.07 17.65
N LEU A 419 -20.80 -6.05 16.84
CA LEU A 419 -20.53 -4.70 17.35
C LEU A 419 -21.82 -4.07 17.88
N THR A 420 -21.73 -3.43 19.02
CA THR A 420 -22.82 -2.65 19.62
C THR A 420 -22.76 -1.18 19.22
N THR A 421 -21.68 -0.78 18.60
CA THR A 421 -21.44 0.56 18.03
C THR A 421 -21.75 0.59 16.53
N ALA A 422 -21.42 1.69 15.86
CA ALA A 422 -21.62 1.83 14.42
C ALA A 422 -20.80 0.79 13.63
N LEU A 423 -21.44 0.15 12.67
CA LEU A 423 -20.76 -0.78 11.78
C LEU A 423 -19.93 -0.02 10.74
N PRO A 424 -18.72 -0.49 10.41
CA PRO A 424 -17.89 0.12 9.36
C PRO A 424 -18.41 -0.19 7.94
N THR A 425 -19.43 -1.01 7.81
CA THR A 425 -20.05 -1.40 6.52
C THR A 425 -21.57 -1.48 6.66
N SER A 426 -22.28 -1.47 5.55
CA SER A 426 -23.74 -1.67 5.58
C SER A 426 -24.11 -3.08 6.03
N ILE A 427 -25.28 -3.26 6.66
CA ILE A 427 -25.79 -4.57 7.08
C ILE A 427 -25.89 -5.53 5.89
N GLY A 428 -26.32 -5.04 4.73
CA GLY A 428 -26.41 -5.85 3.51
C GLY A 428 -25.03 -6.38 3.08
N CYS A 429 -24.01 -5.54 3.12
CA CYS A 429 -22.63 -5.94 2.81
C CYS A 429 -22.01 -6.85 3.87
N ALA A 430 -22.40 -6.71 5.15
CA ALA A 430 -21.96 -7.62 6.21
C ALA A 430 -22.54 -9.03 6.04
N GLN A 431 -23.69 -9.16 5.38
CA GLN A 431 -24.35 -10.45 5.12
C GLN A 431 -23.97 -11.05 3.77
N THR A 432 -23.86 -10.21 2.74
CA THR A 432 -23.59 -10.66 1.36
C THR A 432 -22.62 -9.70 0.71
N TRP A 433 -21.45 -10.22 0.32
CA TRP A 433 -20.42 -9.44 -0.34
C TRP A 433 -20.84 -9.09 -1.79
N SER A 434 -20.41 -7.95 -2.25
CA SER A 434 -20.38 -7.59 -3.67
C SER A 434 -19.21 -6.65 -3.94
N ALA A 435 -18.78 -6.52 -5.18
CA ALA A 435 -17.68 -5.62 -5.58
C ALA A 435 -17.92 -4.14 -5.21
N GLY A 436 -19.19 -3.73 -5.05
CA GLY A 436 -19.57 -2.39 -4.62
C GLY A 436 -19.61 -2.18 -3.10
N CYS A 437 -19.38 -3.23 -2.29
CA CYS A 437 -19.43 -3.13 -0.83
C CYS A 437 -18.26 -2.33 -0.27
N ARG A 438 -18.58 -1.31 0.53
CA ARG A 438 -17.60 -0.45 1.19
C ARG A 438 -17.41 -0.81 2.65
N THR A 439 -16.20 -0.58 3.18
CA THR A 439 -15.87 -0.63 4.60
C THR A 439 -15.13 0.64 4.96
N VAL A 440 -15.75 1.52 5.74
CA VAL A 440 -15.20 2.81 6.14
C VAL A 440 -14.97 2.80 7.64
N ILE A 441 -13.70 2.83 8.04
CA ILE A 441 -13.29 2.85 9.45
C ILE A 441 -12.82 4.26 9.79
N ASN A 442 -13.78 5.11 10.09
CA ASN A 442 -13.53 6.48 10.54
C ASN A 442 -13.29 6.47 12.04
N TYR A 443 -12.23 7.17 12.51
CA TYR A 443 -11.90 7.17 13.93
C TYR A 443 -13.02 7.73 14.80
N GLU A 444 -13.54 8.90 14.45
CA GLU A 444 -14.55 9.60 15.27
C GLU A 444 -15.87 8.84 15.40
N SER A 445 -16.34 8.26 14.30
CA SER A 445 -17.68 7.65 14.27
C SER A 445 -17.68 6.13 14.49
N VAL A 446 -16.54 5.45 14.34
CA VAL A 446 -16.47 3.98 14.38
C VAL A 446 -15.55 3.48 15.50
N ILE A 447 -14.36 4.08 15.67
CA ILE A 447 -13.39 3.64 16.70
C ILE A 447 -13.63 4.35 18.04
N HIS A 448 -13.70 5.67 18.04
CA HIS A 448 -13.82 6.45 19.28
C HIS A 448 -15.01 6.07 20.17
N PRO A 449 -16.21 5.76 19.60
CA PRO A 449 -17.36 5.32 20.42
C PRO A 449 -17.11 4.05 21.24
N LEU A 450 -16.11 3.24 20.92
CA LEU A 450 -15.76 2.04 21.70
C LEU A 450 -15.32 2.39 23.13
N TRP A 451 -14.72 3.57 23.33
CA TRP A 451 -14.19 3.99 24.62
C TRP A 451 -15.29 4.40 25.61
N SER A 452 -16.37 4.96 25.10
CA SER A 452 -17.53 5.38 25.91
C SER A 452 -18.64 4.33 26.01
N GLN A 453 -18.49 3.18 25.33
CA GLN A 453 -19.47 2.10 25.31
C GLN A 453 -19.75 1.59 26.73
N PRO A 454 -21.02 1.53 27.20
CA PRO A 454 -21.35 0.92 28.49
C PRO A 454 -20.97 -0.56 28.55
N ARG A 455 -20.28 -0.97 29.61
CA ARG A 455 -19.79 -2.35 29.81
C ARG A 455 -20.23 -2.83 31.19
N LEU A 456 -21.53 -3.09 31.31
CA LEU A 456 -22.15 -3.47 32.56
C LEU A 456 -21.60 -4.82 33.05
N ALA A 457 -21.15 -4.85 34.31
CA ALA A 457 -20.58 -6.05 34.90
C ALA A 457 -21.65 -7.01 35.41
N PHE A 458 -21.45 -8.31 35.11
CA PHE A 458 -22.29 -9.41 35.62
C PHE A 458 -21.42 -10.46 36.32
N ASP A 459 -21.97 -11.13 37.30
CA ASP A 459 -21.30 -12.25 37.96
C ASP A 459 -21.45 -13.56 37.16
N VAL A 460 -20.81 -14.63 37.60
CA VAL A 460 -20.84 -15.94 36.95
C VAL A 460 -22.25 -16.57 36.90
N ALA A 461 -23.22 -16.01 37.61
CA ALA A 461 -24.61 -16.44 37.64
C ALA A 461 -25.52 -15.47 36.86
N ASP A 462 -24.91 -14.56 36.05
CA ASP A 462 -25.59 -13.53 35.25
C ASP A 462 -26.40 -12.51 36.08
N ASN A 463 -25.99 -12.26 37.34
CA ASN A 463 -26.56 -11.19 38.13
C ASN A 463 -25.73 -9.92 37.98
N PRO A 464 -26.37 -8.73 37.97
CA PRO A 464 -25.66 -7.44 37.98
C PRO A 464 -24.70 -7.31 39.17
N VAL A 465 -23.43 -7.01 38.89
CA VAL A 465 -22.46 -6.65 39.91
C VAL A 465 -22.72 -5.21 40.31
N LEU A 466 -23.06 -4.99 41.61
CA LEU A 466 -23.37 -3.65 42.12
C LEU A 466 -22.16 -3.06 42.85
N ASP A 467 -21.90 -1.79 42.59
CA ASP A 467 -20.94 -1.02 43.36
C ASP A 467 -21.42 -0.94 44.82
N PRO A 468 -20.58 -1.31 45.82
CA PRO A 468 -20.99 -1.40 47.22
C PRO A 468 -21.28 -0.05 47.87
N VAL A 469 -20.84 1.06 47.27
CA VAL A 469 -21.03 2.42 47.79
C VAL A 469 -22.25 3.09 47.18
N THR A 470 -22.38 3.00 45.84
CA THR A 470 -23.45 3.68 45.11
C THR A 470 -24.71 2.83 44.95
N GLY A 471 -24.59 1.49 45.01
CA GLY A 471 -25.64 0.53 44.73
C GLY A 471 -26.03 0.45 43.24
N LEU A 472 -25.32 1.13 42.35
CA LEU A 472 -25.51 1.09 40.93
C LEU A 472 -24.74 -0.11 40.33
N GLN A 473 -25.19 -0.61 39.17
CA GLN A 473 -24.44 -1.63 38.46
C GLN A 473 -23.09 -1.08 38.03
N VAL A 474 -22.03 -1.86 38.25
CA VAL A 474 -20.67 -1.48 37.84
C VAL A 474 -20.63 -1.41 36.30
N ASP A 475 -20.14 -0.30 35.81
CA ASP A 475 -19.87 -0.07 34.39
C ASP A 475 -18.36 0.02 34.19
N ASN A 476 -17.79 -0.96 33.49
CA ASN A 476 -16.38 -1.06 33.15
C ASN A 476 -16.04 -0.34 31.84
N ASN A 477 -16.77 0.73 31.47
CA ASN A 477 -16.40 1.51 30.29
C ASN A 477 -15.01 2.12 30.45
N CYS A 478 -14.32 2.37 29.33
CA CYS A 478 -12.92 2.84 29.38
C CYS A 478 -12.79 4.22 30.05
N LEU A 479 -13.78 5.10 29.87
CA LEU A 479 -13.77 6.44 30.45
C LEU A 479 -13.85 6.43 31.98
N GLY A 480 -14.34 5.33 32.60
CA GLY A 480 -14.31 5.18 34.04
C GLY A 480 -12.92 5.32 34.66
N CYS A 481 -11.87 4.92 33.92
CA CYS A 481 -10.47 4.96 34.34
C CYS A 481 -9.59 5.90 33.52
N HIS A 482 -9.85 6.03 32.23
CA HIS A 482 -9.01 6.74 31.25
C HIS A 482 -9.48 8.17 31.01
N THR A 483 -9.67 8.93 32.10
CA THR A 483 -10.03 10.36 32.09
C THR A 483 -9.22 11.14 33.13
N PRO A 484 -8.90 12.42 32.85
CA PRO A 484 -8.15 13.29 33.79
C PRO A 484 -8.96 13.73 35.01
N VAL A 485 -10.26 13.44 35.02
CA VAL A 485 -11.14 13.76 36.15
C VAL A 485 -11.87 12.49 36.56
N ASP A 486 -11.81 12.17 37.85
CA ASP A 486 -12.54 11.05 38.43
C ASP A 486 -14.06 11.30 38.33
N PRO A 487 -14.82 10.47 37.59
CA PRO A 487 -16.26 10.69 37.46
C PRO A 487 -17.05 10.54 38.75
N ALA A 488 -16.51 9.87 39.78
CA ALA A 488 -17.18 9.65 41.05
C ALA A 488 -17.12 10.87 41.99
N ASN A 489 -16.04 11.66 41.96
CA ASN A 489 -15.82 12.75 42.90
C ASN A 489 -15.34 14.06 42.26
N ALA A 490 -15.21 14.11 40.95
CA ALA A 490 -14.75 15.25 40.15
C ALA A 490 -13.34 15.77 40.57
N GLN A 491 -12.48 14.91 41.13
CA GLN A 491 -11.10 15.27 41.42
C GLN A 491 -10.20 15.03 40.21
N VAL A 492 -9.23 15.92 39.99
CA VAL A 492 -8.20 15.75 38.98
C VAL A 492 -7.33 14.55 39.35
N ARG A 493 -7.08 13.70 38.38
CA ARG A 493 -6.24 12.50 38.50
C ARG A 493 -5.41 12.29 37.23
N VAL A 494 -4.35 11.52 37.35
CA VAL A 494 -3.67 11.00 36.20
C VAL A 494 -4.56 9.91 35.55
N PRO A 495 -4.85 9.96 34.24
CA PRO A 495 -5.58 8.89 33.56
C PRO A 495 -4.86 7.55 33.74
N ALA A 496 -5.61 6.46 33.89
CA ALA A 496 -5.02 5.15 34.06
C ALA A 496 -4.07 4.81 32.88
N GLY A 497 -2.87 4.33 33.21
CA GLY A 497 -1.84 4.04 32.20
C GLY A 497 -1.34 5.28 31.43
N GLN A 498 -1.58 6.49 31.94
CA GLN A 498 -1.26 7.75 31.25
C GLN A 498 -2.01 7.95 29.93
N LEU A 499 -3.13 7.27 29.73
CA LEU A 499 -3.91 7.25 28.50
C LEU A 499 -5.27 7.93 28.70
N GLU A 500 -5.49 9.07 28.06
CA GLU A 500 -6.76 9.78 28.07
C GLU A 500 -7.60 9.37 26.85
N LEU A 501 -8.84 8.90 27.09
CA LEU A 501 -9.72 8.39 26.03
C LEU A 501 -11.04 9.18 25.89
N GLN A 502 -11.20 10.29 26.59
CA GLN A 502 -12.44 11.08 26.52
C GLN A 502 -12.54 11.89 25.21
N ASP A 503 -13.74 12.40 24.97
CA ASP A 503 -14.02 13.33 23.88
C ASP A 503 -13.23 14.63 24.06
N GLY A 504 -12.80 15.21 22.97
CA GLY A 504 -12.10 16.48 22.97
C GLY A 504 -11.06 16.56 21.87
N LEU A 505 -10.81 17.76 21.40
CA LEU A 505 -9.78 18.00 20.39
C LEU A 505 -8.40 18.01 21.03
N SER A 506 -7.40 17.52 20.29
CA SER A 506 -6.02 17.55 20.76
C SER A 506 -5.50 18.99 20.83
N PRO A 507 -4.76 19.37 21.88
CA PRO A 507 -4.12 20.68 21.94
C PRO A 507 -2.98 20.81 20.91
N ASP A 508 -2.36 19.71 20.50
CA ASP A 508 -1.24 19.68 19.54
C ASP A 508 -1.70 19.63 18.09
N GLU A 509 -2.89 19.03 17.85
CA GLU A 509 -3.49 18.90 16.53
C GLU A 509 -5.01 19.03 16.67
N PRO A 510 -5.54 20.24 16.51
CA PRO A 510 -6.96 20.52 16.76
C PRO A 510 -7.95 19.80 15.84
N ASP A 511 -7.45 19.24 14.72
CA ASP A 511 -8.27 18.46 13.77
C ASP A 511 -8.41 17.00 14.19
N HIS A 512 -7.70 16.58 15.25
CA HIS A 512 -7.80 15.24 15.80
C HIS A 512 -8.41 15.23 17.20
N PHE A 513 -9.12 14.19 17.54
CA PHE A 513 -9.44 13.92 18.94
C PHE A 513 -8.17 13.63 19.75
N HIS A 514 -8.14 14.12 20.99
CA HIS A 514 -7.03 13.88 21.90
C HIS A 514 -6.77 12.38 22.07
N ALA A 515 -7.81 11.61 22.31
CA ALA A 515 -7.73 10.15 22.44
C ALA A 515 -7.10 9.43 21.22
N TYR A 516 -7.24 9.98 20.01
CA TYR A 516 -6.58 9.43 18.83
C TYR A 516 -5.06 9.55 18.93
N ARG A 517 -4.59 10.71 19.35
CA ARG A 517 -3.15 10.99 19.47
C ARG A 517 -2.53 10.24 20.64
N GLU A 518 -3.21 10.18 21.78
CA GLU A 518 -2.82 9.38 22.93
C GLU A 518 -2.57 7.90 22.58
N LEU A 519 -3.38 7.34 21.69
CA LEU A 519 -3.22 5.95 21.24
C LEU A 519 -2.00 5.74 20.35
N LEU A 520 -1.56 6.74 19.58
CA LEU A 520 -0.65 6.55 18.44
C LEU A 520 0.63 7.40 18.49
N VAL A 521 0.67 8.43 19.32
CA VAL A 521 1.78 9.39 19.40
C VAL A 521 2.40 9.32 20.78
N THR A 522 3.71 9.44 20.85
CA THR A 522 4.44 9.56 22.13
C THR A 522 3.98 10.82 22.85
N ASP A 523 3.65 10.69 24.12
CA ASP A 523 3.22 11.76 25.00
C ASP A 523 4.18 11.93 26.20
N ASN A 524 3.89 12.88 27.08
CA ASN A 524 4.66 13.13 28.29
C ASN A 524 4.02 12.46 29.50
N LEU A 525 4.85 11.91 30.38
CA LEU A 525 4.41 11.38 31.66
C LEU A 525 3.77 12.52 32.48
N GLN A 526 2.54 12.34 32.92
CA GLN A 526 1.80 13.33 33.71
C GLN A 526 1.81 13.01 35.19
N GLU A 527 1.76 14.08 36.01
CA GLU A 527 1.56 14.00 37.46
C GLU A 527 0.59 15.08 37.93
N VAL A 528 -0.03 14.85 39.10
CA VAL A 528 -0.93 15.86 39.72
C VAL A 528 -0.16 16.73 40.68
N VAL A 529 -0.01 18.01 40.37
CA VAL A 529 0.63 19.01 41.24
C VAL A 529 -0.37 20.10 41.58
N ASN A 530 -0.65 20.27 42.86
CA ASN A 530 -1.61 21.27 43.39
C ASN A 530 -3.01 21.17 42.75
N GLY A 531 -3.44 19.96 42.39
CA GLY A 531 -4.77 19.73 41.81
C GLY A 531 -4.87 20.02 40.32
N ALA A 532 -3.75 20.17 39.60
CA ALA A 532 -3.67 20.27 38.17
C ALA A 532 -2.77 19.15 37.59
N LEU A 533 -3.08 18.64 36.39
CA LEU A 533 -2.20 17.78 35.64
C LEU A 533 -1.09 18.62 35.04
N VAL A 534 0.15 18.15 35.16
CA VAL A 534 1.34 18.77 34.60
C VAL A 534 2.27 17.67 34.08
N ASP A 535 3.10 18.00 33.12
CA ASP A 535 4.13 17.08 32.63
C ASP A 535 5.21 16.87 33.70
N ALA A 536 5.48 15.62 34.00
CA ALA A 536 6.55 15.22 34.89
C ALA A 536 7.92 15.52 34.27
N GLN A 537 8.83 16.07 35.06
CA GLN A 537 10.14 16.48 34.59
C GLN A 537 11.23 15.70 35.32
N GLN A 538 12.31 15.41 34.62
CA GLN A 538 13.55 14.87 35.20
C GLN A 538 14.72 15.82 34.92
N GLN A 539 15.64 15.89 35.88
CA GLN A 539 16.85 16.65 35.69
C GLN A 539 17.77 15.88 34.71
N VAL A 540 18.06 16.49 33.54
CA VAL A 540 18.90 15.90 32.50
C VAL A 540 20.33 16.46 32.49
N GLY A 541 20.59 17.54 33.22
CA GLY A 541 21.89 18.14 33.29
C GLY A 541 21.95 19.38 34.16
N VAL A 542 23.02 20.14 34.00
CA VAL A 542 23.19 21.50 34.55
C VAL A 542 23.70 22.42 33.46
N ASP A 543 23.28 23.66 33.47
CA ASP A 543 23.77 24.68 32.55
C ASP A 543 25.22 25.15 32.91
N ILE A 544 25.77 26.09 32.13
CA ILE A 544 27.14 26.62 32.34
C ILE A 544 27.28 27.36 33.68
N ASP A 545 26.15 27.79 34.23
CA ASP A 545 26.12 28.51 35.52
C ASP A 545 25.83 27.57 36.71
N GLY A 546 25.64 26.24 36.43
CA GLY A 546 25.40 25.20 37.42
C GLY A 546 23.93 25.05 37.82
N ASN A 547 22.99 25.68 37.09
CA ASN A 547 21.53 25.49 37.37
C ASN A 547 21.06 24.19 36.73
N PRO A 548 20.12 23.48 37.39
CA PRO A 548 19.57 22.26 36.83
C PRO A 548 18.77 22.51 35.54
N ILE A 549 19.03 21.70 34.51
CA ILE A 549 18.24 21.62 33.28
C ILE A 549 17.25 20.46 33.45
N PHE A 550 15.97 20.75 33.29
CA PHE A 550 14.91 19.75 33.33
C PHE A 550 14.36 19.50 31.93
N ASP A 551 13.96 18.26 31.68
CA ASP A 551 13.29 17.85 30.46
C ASP A 551 12.08 16.99 30.82
N VAL A 552 11.06 16.94 29.95
CA VAL A 552 9.88 16.12 30.13
C VAL A 552 10.24 14.63 30.01
N ILE A 553 9.47 13.77 30.66
CA ILE A 553 9.66 12.32 30.59
C ILE A 553 8.72 11.77 29.52
N PRO A 554 9.23 11.30 28.36
CA PRO A 554 8.36 10.76 27.32
C PRO A 554 7.77 9.40 27.73
N ILE A 555 6.55 9.13 27.30
CA ILE A 555 5.88 7.83 27.40
C ILE A 555 5.50 7.34 26.00
N ALA A 556 5.77 6.06 25.74
CA ALA A 556 5.43 5.46 24.44
C ALA A 556 3.91 5.31 24.29
N SER A 557 3.43 5.51 23.06
CA SER A 557 2.04 5.23 22.72
C SER A 557 1.71 3.73 22.86
N PRO A 558 0.49 3.38 23.28
CA PRO A 558 0.09 1.97 23.49
C PRO A 558 -0.09 1.20 22.18
N ALA A 559 -0.32 1.88 21.06
CA ALA A 559 -0.50 1.28 19.76
C ALA A 559 0.35 1.98 18.68
N THR A 560 0.48 1.37 17.52
CA THR A 560 1.29 1.90 16.42
C THR A 560 0.63 1.74 15.06
N ILE A 561 0.88 2.69 14.17
CA ILE A 561 0.46 2.63 12.76
C ILE A 561 1.15 1.50 11.96
N ALA A 562 2.14 0.83 12.54
CA ALA A 562 2.76 -0.34 11.92
C ALA A 562 1.78 -1.52 11.80
N GLY A 563 0.75 -1.56 12.66
CA GLY A 563 -0.34 -2.51 12.60
C GLY A 563 -0.61 -3.24 13.92
N ALA A 564 -1.60 -4.12 13.92
CA ALA A 564 -2.03 -4.85 15.09
C ALA A 564 -0.92 -5.73 15.69
N ALA A 565 -0.23 -6.52 14.88
CA ALA A 565 0.87 -7.38 15.35
C ALA A 565 2.07 -6.60 15.93
N ALA A 566 2.24 -5.33 15.59
CA ALA A 566 3.24 -4.46 16.21
C ALA A 566 2.72 -3.75 17.46
N SER A 567 1.47 -3.99 17.83
CA SER A 567 0.75 -3.45 18.99
C SER A 567 0.30 -4.58 19.93
N ASP A 568 1.04 -5.69 19.98
CA ASP A 568 0.66 -6.88 20.75
C ASP A 568 0.44 -6.54 22.23
N ASP A 569 1.30 -5.72 22.84
CA ASP A 569 1.16 -5.28 24.23
C ASP A 569 -0.20 -4.60 24.53
N PHE A 570 -0.80 -3.97 23.52
CA PHE A 570 -2.14 -3.40 23.64
C PHE A 570 -3.21 -4.50 23.63
N PHE A 571 -3.13 -5.46 22.70
CA PHE A 571 -4.13 -6.53 22.56
C PHE A 571 -4.04 -7.56 23.68
N ASP A 572 -2.83 -7.91 24.13
CA ASP A 572 -2.57 -8.88 25.20
C ASP A 572 -3.32 -8.52 26.49
N ARG A 573 -3.51 -7.24 26.78
CA ARG A 573 -4.28 -6.78 27.96
C ARG A 573 -5.72 -7.29 27.96
N PHE A 574 -6.33 -7.46 26.79
CA PHE A 574 -7.71 -7.92 26.64
C PHE A 574 -7.81 -9.45 26.58
N GLU A 575 -6.68 -10.14 26.42
CA GLU A 575 -6.57 -11.58 26.27
C GLU A 575 -5.99 -12.28 27.49
N ASP A 576 -5.16 -11.61 28.30
CA ASP A 576 -4.59 -12.16 29.53
C ASP A 576 -5.66 -12.20 30.64
N PRO A 577 -6.03 -13.41 31.13
CA PRO A 577 -7.01 -13.56 32.22
C PRO A 577 -6.58 -12.88 33.55
N ASN A 578 -5.32 -12.49 33.68
CA ASN A 578 -4.82 -11.82 34.88
C ASN A 578 -4.80 -10.29 34.75
N ASP A 579 -5.04 -9.72 33.56
CA ASP A 579 -5.13 -8.28 33.34
C ASP A 579 -6.54 -7.77 33.69
N LEU A 580 -6.60 -6.52 34.18
CA LEU A 580 -7.87 -5.85 34.53
C LEU A 580 -8.77 -5.63 33.29
N HIS A 581 -8.19 -5.61 32.09
CA HIS A 581 -8.90 -5.40 30.82
C HIS A 581 -9.40 -6.70 30.18
N TYR A 582 -9.15 -7.86 30.82
CA TYR A 582 -9.55 -9.15 30.27
C TYR A 582 -11.03 -9.16 29.86
N ASN A 583 -11.28 -9.47 28.58
CA ASN A 583 -12.61 -9.50 27.96
C ASN A 583 -13.42 -8.18 28.02
N ILE A 584 -12.82 -7.04 28.35
CA ILE A 584 -13.49 -5.74 28.29
C ILE A 584 -13.87 -5.39 26.86
N LEU A 585 -12.98 -5.64 25.88
CA LEU A 585 -13.30 -5.56 24.45
C LEU A 585 -13.77 -6.93 23.94
N SER A 586 -14.89 -6.95 23.24
CA SER A 586 -15.36 -8.14 22.52
C SER A 586 -14.40 -8.53 21.37
N ILE A 587 -14.51 -9.75 20.89
CA ILE A 587 -13.73 -10.22 19.72
C ILE A 587 -13.97 -9.31 18.50
N ALA A 588 -15.21 -8.87 18.27
CA ALA A 588 -15.55 -7.97 17.17
C ALA A 588 -14.93 -6.58 17.31
N GLU A 589 -14.86 -6.04 18.54
CA GLU A 589 -14.23 -4.75 18.81
C GLU A 589 -12.71 -4.81 18.68
N ARG A 590 -12.06 -5.87 19.18
CA ARG A 590 -10.61 -6.10 19.00
C ARG A 590 -10.26 -6.24 17.53
N ARG A 591 -11.03 -7.00 16.77
CA ARG A 591 -10.90 -7.10 15.33
C ARG A 591 -10.97 -5.72 14.65
N LEU A 592 -11.97 -4.91 15.00
CA LEU A 592 -12.16 -3.58 14.39
C LEU A 592 -10.97 -2.66 14.65
N ILE A 593 -10.41 -2.68 15.87
CA ILE A 593 -9.21 -1.92 16.22
C ILE A 593 -8.00 -2.45 15.44
N ALA A 594 -7.83 -3.78 15.33
CA ALA A 594 -6.76 -4.39 14.56
C ALA A 594 -6.83 -4.01 13.07
N GLU A 595 -8.01 -4.01 12.48
CA GLU A 595 -8.24 -3.56 11.12
C GLU A 595 -7.84 -2.11 10.92
N TRP A 596 -8.27 -1.24 11.82
CA TRP A 596 -7.94 0.18 11.80
C TRP A 596 -6.41 0.41 11.86
N LEU A 597 -5.70 -0.23 12.77
CA LEU A 597 -4.25 -0.16 12.87
C LEU A 597 -3.56 -0.71 11.62
N ASP A 598 -4.01 -1.84 11.10
CA ASP A 598 -3.41 -2.50 9.94
C ASP A 598 -3.55 -1.70 8.64
N VAL A 599 -4.64 -0.96 8.46
CA VAL A 599 -4.78 -0.07 7.30
C VAL A 599 -4.05 1.27 7.47
N GLY A 600 -3.45 1.51 8.64
CA GLY A 600 -2.58 2.65 8.91
C GLY A 600 -3.12 3.65 9.92
N ALA A 601 -4.10 3.23 10.74
CA ALA A 601 -4.73 4.06 11.77
C ALA A 601 -5.22 5.41 11.22
N GLN A 602 -5.87 5.39 10.05
CA GLN A 602 -6.37 6.59 9.37
C GLN A 602 -7.40 7.32 10.26
N TYR A 603 -7.37 8.64 10.25
CA TYR A 603 -8.36 9.42 10.98
C TYR A 603 -9.70 9.44 10.25
N TYR A 604 -9.68 9.83 8.96
CA TYR A 604 -10.80 9.64 8.05
C TYR A 604 -10.44 8.57 7.01
N ASN A 605 -11.38 7.71 6.69
CA ASN A 605 -11.22 6.63 5.72
C ASN A 605 -12.07 6.84 4.47
N ASN A 606 -12.66 8.02 4.37
CA ASN A 606 -13.45 8.48 3.24
C ASN A 606 -13.14 9.97 3.02
N PRO A 607 -12.68 10.38 1.83
CA PRO A 607 -12.29 11.75 1.57
C PRO A 607 -13.45 12.76 1.71
N PHE A 608 -14.69 12.31 1.55
CA PHE A 608 -15.88 13.16 1.66
C PHE A 608 -16.35 13.36 3.11
N ASP A 609 -15.78 12.63 4.07
CA ASP A 609 -16.03 12.84 5.51
C ASP A 609 -15.01 13.80 6.12
N ALA A 610 -13.88 13.99 5.44
CA ALA A 610 -12.82 14.89 5.89
C ALA A 610 -13.25 16.36 5.72
N PRO A 611 -12.85 17.25 6.65
CA PRO A 611 -13.04 18.68 6.47
C PRO A 611 -12.27 19.16 5.21
N ALA A 612 -12.82 20.14 4.52
CA ALA A 612 -12.10 20.84 3.47
C ALA A 612 -11.11 21.82 4.10
N ASN A 613 -9.95 21.98 3.46
CA ASN A 613 -8.89 22.89 3.87
C ASN A 613 -9.29 24.35 3.67
#